data_95cdba88dc87b87050e015825aa6c9e9
#
_entry.id   95cdba88dc87b87050e015825aa6c9e9
#
_cell.length_a   1.000
_cell.length_b   1.000
_cell.length_c   1.000
_cell.angle_alpha   90.00
_cell.angle_beta   90.00
_cell.angle_gamma   90.00
#
_symmetry.space_group_name_H-M   'P 1'
#
loop_
_entity.id
_entity.type
_entity.pdbx_description
1 polymer ?
#
loop_
_entity_poly.entity_id
_entity_poly.type
_entity_poly.pdbx_seq_one_letter_code
_entity_poly.pdbx_strand_id
1 'polypeptide(L)'
;LFAYTGGATLAAAEAGASVTHVDASKGMVTWAMENAHSYGLSDAPIRWIVDDCVKFVEREIRRGNHYDAIIMDPPSYGRGPKGEIWKIEDSVFPLIKLCAQLLTDKPLFFLVNSYTTGLQPAVLRYMIATALEKYDGTVTADEIGLPVSSNGLVLPCGASGRFEGK
;
A
#
# COMPACT_ATOMS: atom_id res chain seq x y z
N LEU A 1 -0.27 -3.18 -2.40
CA LEU A 1 -0.06 -4.29 -1.48
C LEU A 1 -1.11 -4.26 -0.38
N PHE A 2 -1.55 -5.42 0.11
CA PHE A 2 -2.70 -5.56 1.02
C PHE A 2 -3.93 -4.89 0.40
N ALA A 3 -4.19 -5.22 -0.86
CA ALA A 3 -5.06 -4.42 -1.72
C ALA A 3 -6.56 -4.65 -1.49
N TYR A 4 -6.92 -5.59 -0.61
CA TYR A 4 -8.28 -5.86 -0.13
C TYR A 4 -9.29 -5.97 -1.30
N THR A 5 -10.40 -5.22 -1.22
CA THR A 5 -11.46 -5.23 -2.25
C THR A 5 -11.18 -4.29 -3.43
N GLY A 6 -9.98 -3.72 -3.53
CA GLY A 6 -9.48 -3.05 -4.72
C GLY A 6 -9.76 -1.57 -4.87
N GLY A 7 -10.17 -0.85 -3.82
CA GLY A 7 -10.47 0.59 -3.94
C GLY A 7 -9.33 1.41 -4.56
N ALA A 8 -8.12 1.30 -4.02
CA ALA A 8 -6.94 1.98 -4.58
C ALA A 8 -6.55 1.44 -5.97
N THR A 9 -6.77 0.15 -6.22
CA THR A 9 -6.52 -0.48 -7.53
C THR A 9 -7.39 0.12 -8.61
N LEU A 10 -8.69 0.26 -8.33
CA LEU A 10 -9.64 0.83 -9.28
C LEU A 10 -9.35 2.29 -9.56
N ALA A 11 -9.07 3.08 -8.51
CA ALA A 11 -8.73 4.49 -8.66
C ALA A 11 -7.46 4.69 -9.53
N ALA A 12 -6.42 3.86 -9.32
CA ALA A 12 -5.21 3.92 -10.13
C ALA A 12 -5.46 3.48 -11.58
N ALA A 13 -6.24 2.41 -11.79
CA ALA A 13 -6.58 1.93 -13.13
C ALA A 13 -7.45 2.93 -13.91
N GLU A 14 -8.41 3.57 -13.24
CA GLU A 14 -9.24 4.65 -13.84
C GLU A 14 -8.38 5.84 -14.29
N ALA A 15 -7.32 6.15 -13.52
CA ALA A 15 -6.33 7.17 -13.89
C ALA A 15 -5.36 6.73 -15.01
N GLY A 16 -5.53 5.53 -15.57
CA GLY A 16 -4.74 5.01 -16.70
C GLY A 16 -3.47 4.27 -16.31
N ALA A 17 -3.25 3.94 -15.04
CA ALA A 17 -2.09 3.19 -14.61
C ALA A 17 -2.22 1.69 -14.92
N SER A 18 -1.08 1.05 -15.22
CA SER A 18 -0.97 -0.42 -15.13
C SER A 18 -0.78 -0.81 -13.68
N VAL A 19 -1.70 -1.63 -13.15
CA VAL A 19 -1.75 -1.93 -11.71
C VAL A 19 -1.41 -3.39 -11.43
N THR A 20 -0.62 -3.64 -10.41
CA THR A 20 -0.47 -4.97 -9.81
C THR A 20 -1.16 -4.98 -8.45
N HIS A 21 -2.30 -5.66 -8.39
CA HIS A 21 -3.09 -5.87 -7.18
C HIS A 21 -2.60 -7.11 -6.44
N VAL A 22 -2.16 -6.97 -5.20
CA VAL A 22 -1.64 -8.08 -4.40
C VAL A 22 -2.35 -8.15 -3.06
N ASP A 23 -2.97 -9.29 -2.79
CA ASP A 23 -3.56 -9.61 -1.49
C ASP A 23 -3.41 -11.12 -1.20
N ALA A 24 -3.24 -11.48 0.07
CA ALA A 24 -3.09 -12.88 0.46
C ALA A 24 -4.42 -13.65 0.44
N SER A 25 -5.55 -12.96 0.50
CA SER A 25 -6.88 -13.56 0.49
C SER A 25 -7.41 -13.73 -0.92
N LYS A 26 -7.55 -14.98 -1.36
CA LYS A 26 -8.20 -15.29 -2.65
C LYS A 26 -9.61 -14.68 -2.75
N GLY A 27 -10.39 -14.73 -1.67
CA GLY A 27 -11.75 -14.16 -1.65
C GLY A 27 -11.74 -12.66 -1.88
N MET A 28 -10.78 -11.92 -1.29
CA MET A 28 -10.66 -10.48 -1.48
C MET A 28 -10.24 -10.13 -2.91
N VAL A 29 -9.29 -10.87 -3.48
CA VAL A 29 -8.87 -10.67 -4.88
C VAL A 29 -10.03 -10.96 -5.84
N THR A 30 -10.80 -12.02 -5.61
CA THR A 30 -12.01 -12.32 -6.42
C THR A 30 -13.01 -11.17 -6.32
N TRP A 31 -13.30 -10.70 -5.13
CA TRP A 31 -14.22 -9.56 -4.94
C TRP A 31 -13.68 -8.27 -5.59
N ALA A 32 -12.38 -8.00 -5.51
CA ALA A 32 -11.78 -6.88 -6.22
C ALA A 32 -11.95 -6.96 -7.75
N MET A 33 -11.86 -8.17 -8.33
CA MET A 33 -12.14 -8.38 -9.76
C MET A 33 -13.62 -8.13 -10.10
N GLU A 34 -14.55 -8.55 -9.25
CA GLU A 34 -15.98 -8.27 -9.40
C GLU A 34 -16.27 -6.77 -9.32
N ASN A 35 -15.60 -6.06 -8.40
CA ASN A 35 -15.69 -4.62 -8.29
C ASN A 35 -15.15 -3.92 -9.55
N ALA A 36 -14.01 -4.36 -10.08
CA ALA A 36 -13.46 -3.83 -11.33
C ALA A 36 -14.43 -4.04 -12.51
N HIS A 37 -15.04 -5.23 -12.60
CA HIS A 37 -16.06 -5.50 -13.61
C HIS A 37 -17.26 -4.56 -13.46
N SER A 38 -17.79 -4.41 -12.26
CA SER A 38 -18.95 -3.56 -11.97
C SER A 38 -18.67 -2.08 -12.24
N TYR A 39 -17.41 -1.66 -12.10
CA TYR A 39 -16.96 -0.28 -12.36
C TYR A 39 -16.62 -0.03 -13.83
N GLY A 40 -16.70 -1.04 -14.70
CA GLY A 40 -16.38 -0.93 -16.13
C GLY A 40 -14.87 -1.00 -16.46
N LEU A 41 -14.05 -1.54 -15.56
CA LEU A 41 -12.61 -1.67 -15.70
C LEU A 41 -12.15 -3.10 -16.01
N SER A 42 -13.01 -3.93 -16.62
CA SER A 42 -12.68 -5.33 -16.95
C SER A 42 -11.46 -5.46 -17.87
N ASP A 43 -11.30 -4.52 -18.79
CA ASP A 43 -10.21 -4.50 -19.79
C ASP A 43 -9.00 -3.66 -19.35
N ALA A 44 -9.06 -3.07 -18.14
CA ALA A 44 -7.94 -2.30 -17.60
C ALA A 44 -6.72 -3.21 -17.35
N PRO A 45 -5.48 -2.71 -17.52
CA PRO A 45 -4.26 -3.49 -17.34
C PRO A 45 -3.98 -3.76 -15.85
N ILE A 46 -4.79 -4.61 -15.25
CA ILE A 46 -4.67 -5.00 -13.84
C ILE A 46 -4.18 -6.44 -13.73
N ARG A 47 -3.04 -6.63 -13.08
CA ARG A 47 -2.48 -7.93 -12.75
C ARG A 47 -2.96 -8.34 -11.36
N TRP A 48 -3.80 -9.37 -11.29
CA TRP A 48 -4.37 -9.88 -10.05
C TRP A 48 -3.49 -10.98 -9.44
N ILE A 49 -3.04 -10.81 -8.19
CA ILE A 49 -2.12 -11.71 -7.52
C ILE A 49 -2.67 -12.10 -6.14
N VAL A 50 -2.85 -13.41 -5.94
CA VAL A 50 -3.13 -13.98 -4.62
C VAL A 50 -1.81 -14.46 -4.04
N ASP A 51 -1.22 -13.70 -3.13
CA ASP A 51 0.07 -14.03 -2.51
C ASP A 51 0.33 -13.22 -1.24
N ASP A 52 1.24 -13.72 -0.41
CA ASP A 52 1.84 -12.96 0.67
C ASP A 52 2.62 -11.76 0.12
N CYS A 53 2.36 -10.56 0.66
CA CYS A 53 2.94 -9.32 0.13
C CYS A 53 4.48 -9.30 0.23
N VAL A 54 5.06 -9.79 1.33
CA VAL A 54 6.52 -9.83 1.49
C VAL A 54 7.14 -10.77 0.46
N LYS A 55 6.60 -11.99 0.32
CA LYS A 55 7.07 -12.98 -0.66
C LYS A 55 6.91 -12.49 -2.10
N PHE A 56 5.83 -11.77 -2.38
CA PHE A 56 5.64 -11.12 -3.69
C PHE A 56 6.74 -10.11 -3.96
N VAL A 57 7.00 -9.17 -3.03
CA VAL A 57 8.04 -8.14 -3.17
C VAL A 57 9.42 -8.78 -3.38
N GLU A 58 9.80 -9.74 -2.56
CA GLU A 58 11.07 -10.48 -2.71
C GLU A 58 11.21 -11.15 -4.09
N ARG A 59 10.11 -11.68 -4.62
CA ARG A 59 10.09 -12.30 -5.95
C ARG A 59 10.26 -11.27 -7.07
N GLU A 60 9.59 -10.12 -6.96
CA GLU A 60 9.72 -9.06 -7.96
C GLU A 60 11.13 -8.45 -7.95
N ILE A 61 11.78 -8.31 -6.78
CA ILE A 61 13.18 -7.91 -6.67
C ILE A 61 14.10 -8.91 -7.43
N ARG A 62 13.92 -10.22 -7.18
CA ARG A 62 14.72 -11.26 -7.88
C ARG A 62 14.50 -11.29 -9.39
N ARG A 63 13.32 -10.82 -9.86
CA ARG A 63 12.99 -10.72 -11.29
C ARG A 63 13.48 -9.43 -11.93
N GLY A 64 13.96 -8.48 -11.14
CA GLY A 64 14.36 -7.16 -11.63
C GLY A 64 13.20 -6.29 -12.09
N ASN A 65 11.98 -6.54 -11.59
CA ASN A 65 10.82 -5.71 -11.89
C ASN A 65 10.86 -4.43 -11.06
N HIS A 66 10.39 -3.32 -11.66
CA HIS A 66 10.31 -2.02 -11.00
C HIS A 66 8.92 -1.42 -11.16
N TYR A 67 8.57 -0.51 -10.24
CA TYR A 67 7.28 0.16 -10.14
C TYR A 67 7.48 1.65 -9.94
N ASP A 68 6.67 2.47 -10.61
CA ASP A 68 6.71 3.93 -10.47
C ASP A 68 6.07 4.41 -9.19
N ALA A 69 5.15 3.62 -8.63
CA ALA A 69 4.50 3.92 -7.37
C ALA A 69 4.14 2.64 -6.60
N ILE A 70 4.09 2.75 -5.28
CA ILE A 70 3.64 1.68 -4.39
C ILE A 70 2.65 2.25 -3.38
N ILE A 71 1.52 1.57 -3.24
CA ILE A 71 0.53 1.81 -2.17
C ILE A 71 0.47 0.57 -1.30
N MET A 72 0.51 0.75 0.02
CA MET A 72 0.31 -0.34 0.97
C MET A 72 -0.57 0.08 2.14
N ASP A 73 -1.42 -0.87 2.55
CA ASP A 73 -2.34 -0.74 3.68
C ASP A 73 -2.22 -1.98 4.58
N PRO A 74 -1.05 -2.14 5.25
CA PRO A 74 -0.77 -3.34 6.03
C PRO A 74 -1.68 -3.44 7.26
N PRO A 75 -2.17 -4.65 7.61
CA PRO A 75 -2.96 -4.84 8.80
C PRO A 75 -2.11 -4.66 10.07
N SER A 76 -2.77 -4.31 11.19
CA SER A 76 -2.10 -4.25 12.50
C SER A 76 -1.54 -5.60 12.92
N TYR A 77 -2.29 -6.67 12.63
CA TYR A 77 -1.94 -8.06 12.94
C TYR A 77 -2.46 -9.01 11.87
N GLY A 78 -1.71 -10.05 11.57
CA GLY A 78 -2.12 -11.11 10.65
C GLY A 78 -1.46 -12.45 10.97
N ARG A 79 -2.07 -13.54 10.48
CA ARG A 79 -1.48 -14.88 10.50
C ARG A 79 -1.45 -15.44 9.08
N GLY A 80 -0.27 -15.88 8.68
CA GLY A 80 -0.09 -16.61 7.43
C GLY A 80 -0.57 -18.06 7.54
N PRO A 81 -0.76 -18.74 6.40
CA PRO A 81 -1.29 -20.12 6.36
C PRO A 81 -0.36 -21.16 6.99
N LYS A 82 0.90 -20.85 7.22
CA LYS A 82 1.90 -21.71 7.86
C LYS A 82 2.20 -21.28 9.30
N GLY A 83 1.36 -20.40 9.88
CA GLY A 83 1.53 -19.90 11.25
C GLY A 83 2.46 -18.69 11.36
N GLU A 84 2.91 -18.11 10.25
CA GLU A 84 3.68 -16.87 10.25
C GLU A 84 2.87 -15.76 10.93
N ILE A 85 3.52 -14.98 11.77
CA ILE A 85 2.89 -13.88 12.48
C ILE A 85 3.37 -12.56 11.86
N TRP A 86 2.41 -11.77 11.40
CA TRP A 86 2.60 -10.38 11.06
C TRP A 86 2.18 -9.50 12.23
N LYS A 87 3.08 -8.63 12.67
CA LYS A 87 2.79 -7.51 13.57
C LYS A 87 3.35 -6.26 12.93
N ILE A 88 2.55 -5.22 12.82
CA ILE A 88 2.94 -4.01 12.10
C ILE A 88 4.18 -3.35 12.72
N GLU A 89 4.27 -3.30 14.05
CA GLU A 89 5.39 -2.72 14.78
C GLU A 89 6.74 -3.38 14.49
N ASP A 90 6.73 -4.68 14.18
CA ASP A 90 7.94 -5.46 13.86
C ASP A 90 8.23 -5.50 12.36
N SER A 91 7.20 -5.40 11.53
CA SER A 91 7.24 -5.83 10.12
C SER A 91 7.14 -4.71 9.11
N VAL A 92 6.51 -3.56 9.45
CA VAL A 92 6.24 -2.50 8.47
C VAL A 92 7.52 -1.83 7.95
N PHE A 93 8.46 -1.51 8.83
CA PHE A 93 9.70 -0.85 8.40
C PHE A 93 10.59 -1.76 7.55
N PRO A 94 10.83 -3.04 7.91
CA PRO A 94 11.46 -4.00 6.99
C PRO A 94 10.78 -4.08 5.63
N LEU A 95 9.44 -4.11 5.57
CA LEU A 95 8.70 -4.15 4.31
C LEU A 95 8.87 -2.86 3.50
N ILE A 96 8.81 -1.68 4.11
CA ILE A 96 9.07 -0.39 3.44
C ILE A 96 10.45 -0.42 2.77
N LYS A 97 11.49 -0.90 3.47
CA LYS A 97 12.86 -1.03 2.92
C LYS A 97 12.96 -2.02 1.76
N LEU A 98 12.21 -3.12 1.80
CA LEU A 98 12.12 -4.06 0.68
C LEU A 98 11.43 -3.41 -0.52
N CYS A 99 10.29 -2.77 -0.30
CA CYS A 99 9.53 -2.10 -1.34
C CYS A 99 10.32 -0.95 -2.00
N ALA A 100 11.15 -0.23 -1.24
CA ALA A 100 12.02 0.80 -1.79
C ALA A 100 13.00 0.29 -2.87
N GLN A 101 13.33 -1.01 -2.86
CA GLN A 101 14.18 -1.63 -3.89
C GLN A 101 13.43 -1.89 -5.21
N LEU A 102 12.09 -1.89 -5.17
CA LEU A 102 11.25 -2.06 -6.36
C LEU A 102 10.93 -0.75 -7.06
N LEU A 103 11.25 0.39 -6.49
CA LEU A 103 10.95 1.66 -7.13
C LEU A 103 11.89 1.92 -8.32
N THR A 104 11.34 2.52 -9.38
CA THR A 104 12.13 3.06 -10.49
C THR A 104 13.06 4.17 -9.99
N ASP A 105 14.01 4.61 -10.83
CA ASP A 105 14.96 5.69 -10.47
C ASP A 105 14.26 7.03 -10.20
N LYS A 106 13.07 7.23 -10.78
CA LYS A 106 12.23 8.42 -10.60
C LYS A 106 10.81 8.02 -10.21
N PRO A 107 10.62 7.57 -8.97
CA PRO A 107 9.30 7.12 -8.54
C PRO A 107 8.34 8.30 -8.40
N LEU A 108 7.09 8.07 -8.75
CA LEU A 108 6.04 9.07 -8.63
C LEU A 108 5.65 9.29 -7.17
N PHE A 109 5.34 8.20 -6.47
CA PHE A 109 5.01 8.27 -5.05
C PHE A 109 5.15 6.91 -4.34
N PHE A 110 5.20 6.98 -3.01
CA PHE A 110 5.12 5.81 -2.13
C PHE A 110 4.17 6.13 -0.98
N LEU A 111 3.10 5.37 -0.82
CA LEU A 111 2.05 5.61 0.15
C LEU A 111 1.90 4.44 1.13
N VAL A 112 1.91 4.74 2.41
CA VAL A 112 1.65 3.76 3.49
C VAL A 112 0.54 4.29 4.38
N ASN A 113 -0.53 3.52 4.51
CA ASN A 113 -1.57 3.76 5.50
C ASN A 113 -1.40 2.85 6.71
N SER A 114 -1.88 3.29 7.86
CA SER A 114 -1.97 2.48 9.06
C SER A 114 -3.19 2.88 9.88
N TYR A 115 -3.95 1.88 10.29
CA TYR A 115 -5.08 2.03 11.21
C TYR A 115 -4.75 1.48 12.60
N THR A 116 -3.45 1.34 12.89
CA THR A 116 -2.95 0.79 14.14
C THR A 116 -2.86 1.89 15.20
N THR A 117 -3.55 1.68 16.32
CA THR A 117 -3.44 2.56 17.48
C THR A 117 -1.99 2.64 17.96
N GLY A 118 -1.48 3.86 18.13
CA GLY A 118 -0.12 4.10 18.63
C GLY A 118 0.97 4.22 17.55
N LEU A 119 0.68 3.91 16.29
CA LEU A 119 1.60 4.21 15.19
C LEU A 119 1.37 5.65 14.70
N GLN A 120 2.17 6.57 15.25
CA GLN A 120 2.05 7.99 14.98
C GLN A 120 2.45 8.36 13.55
N PRO A 121 1.83 9.38 12.91
CA PRO A 121 2.21 9.87 11.59
C PRO A 121 3.70 10.20 11.48
N ALA A 122 4.27 10.84 12.50
CA ALA A 122 5.69 11.17 12.53
C ALA A 122 6.61 9.95 12.43
N VAL A 123 6.19 8.79 12.97
CA VAL A 123 6.94 7.54 12.87
C VAL A 123 6.89 7.00 11.44
N LEU A 124 5.73 7.03 10.78
CA LEU A 124 5.60 6.67 9.35
C LEU A 124 6.47 7.56 8.48
N ARG A 125 6.44 8.89 8.72
CA ARG A 125 7.30 9.84 8.01
C ARG A 125 8.77 9.50 8.15
N TYR A 126 9.21 9.19 9.37
CA TYR A 126 10.61 8.84 9.65
C TYR A 126 11.03 7.56 8.91
N MET A 127 10.20 6.51 8.95
CA MET A 127 10.45 5.24 8.27
C MET A 127 10.56 5.41 6.75
N ILE A 128 9.61 6.15 6.15
CA ILE A 128 9.58 6.40 4.71
C ILE A 128 10.79 7.26 4.30
N ALA A 129 11.05 8.36 5.00
CA ALA A 129 12.18 9.25 4.71
C ALA A 129 13.52 8.52 4.77
N THR A 130 13.70 7.65 5.78
CA THR A 130 14.92 6.84 5.91
C THR A 130 15.06 5.80 4.79
N ALA A 131 13.95 5.12 4.42
CA ALA A 131 14.00 4.06 3.42
C ALA A 131 14.17 4.62 1.99
N LEU A 132 13.68 5.83 1.74
CA LEU A 132 13.68 6.48 0.43
C LEU A 132 14.68 7.64 0.31
N GLU A 133 15.66 7.75 1.21
CA GLU A 133 16.64 8.85 1.28
C GLU A 133 17.41 9.10 -0.03
N LYS A 134 17.56 8.06 -0.85
CA LYS A 134 18.28 8.13 -2.14
C LYS A 134 17.46 8.81 -3.26
N TYR A 135 16.16 8.99 -3.08
CA TYR A 135 15.27 9.57 -4.08
C TYR A 135 15.02 11.06 -3.83
N ASP A 136 15.02 11.85 -4.90
CA ASP A 136 14.62 13.26 -4.80
C ASP A 136 13.10 13.37 -4.69
N GLY A 137 12.63 13.95 -3.60
CA GLY A 137 11.21 14.05 -3.32
C GLY A 137 10.92 14.63 -1.95
N THR A 138 9.65 14.63 -1.59
CA THR A 138 9.17 15.17 -0.31
C THR A 138 8.40 14.09 0.45
N VAL A 139 8.68 13.93 1.74
CA VAL A 139 7.94 13.02 2.62
C VAL A 139 7.03 13.82 3.56
N THR A 140 5.76 13.53 3.51
CA THR A 140 4.73 14.04 4.42
C THR A 140 4.07 12.90 5.17
N ALA A 141 3.51 13.18 6.33
CA ALA A 141 2.61 12.26 7.02
C ALA A 141 1.63 13.03 7.89
N ASP A 142 0.41 12.53 7.96
CA ASP A 142 -0.67 13.16 8.72
C ASP A 142 -1.66 12.11 9.23
N GLU A 143 -2.52 12.53 10.14
CA GLU A 143 -3.66 11.73 10.55
C GLU A 143 -4.69 11.64 9.42
N ILE A 144 -5.32 10.49 9.30
CA ILE A 144 -6.49 10.31 8.44
C ILE A 144 -7.72 10.08 9.27
N GLY A 145 -8.84 10.62 8.80
CA GLY A 145 -10.09 10.49 9.49
C GLY A 145 -11.30 10.76 8.59
N LEU A 146 -12.44 10.39 9.10
CA LEU A 146 -13.73 10.57 8.43
C LEU A 146 -14.38 11.88 8.90
N PRO A 147 -14.81 12.76 7.99
CA PRO A 147 -15.52 13.97 8.39
C PRO A 147 -16.90 13.61 8.99
N VAL A 148 -17.20 14.21 10.14
CA VAL A 148 -18.47 14.02 10.83
C VAL A 148 -19.41 15.18 10.48
N SER A 149 -20.41 14.92 9.65
CA SER A 149 -21.33 15.94 9.13
C SER A 149 -22.17 16.63 10.20
N SER A 150 -22.43 15.97 11.33
CA SER A 150 -23.29 16.50 12.40
C SER A 150 -22.63 17.55 13.29
N ASN A 151 -21.30 17.59 13.39
CA ASN A 151 -20.59 18.48 14.29
C ASN A 151 -19.35 19.18 13.70
N GLY A 152 -19.01 18.89 12.42
CA GLY A 152 -17.86 19.45 11.73
C GLY A 152 -16.50 18.94 12.22
N LEU A 153 -16.47 17.94 13.10
CA LEU A 153 -15.24 17.31 13.58
C LEU A 153 -14.79 16.19 12.63
N VAL A 154 -13.63 15.63 12.90
CA VAL A 154 -13.08 14.48 12.18
C VAL A 154 -12.97 13.31 13.15
N LEU A 155 -13.54 12.16 12.76
CA LEU A 155 -13.34 10.90 13.47
C LEU A 155 -11.96 10.34 13.08
N PRO A 156 -10.98 10.30 14.00
CA PRO A 156 -9.66 9.78 13.70
C PRO A 156 -9.73 8.30 13.34
N CYS A 157 -9.10 7.91 12.23
CA CYS A 157 -9.11 6.53 11.75
C CYS A 157 -7.71 5.91 11.72
N GLY A 158 -6.66 6.71 11.59
CA GLY A 158 -5.30 6.22 11.48
C GLY A 158 -4.34 7.29 10.98
N ALA A 159 -3.28 6.85 10.34
CA ALA A 159 -2.23 7.70 9.80
C ALA A 159 -1.88 7.32 8.37
N SER A 160 -1.46 8.31 7.57
CA SER A 160 -0.95 8.10 6.23
C SER A 160 0.42 8.77 6.11
N GLY A 161 1.40 8.03 5.58
CA GLY A 161 2.71 8.56 5.22
C GLY A 161 2.89 8.49 3.71
N ARG A 162 3.39 9.56 3.10
CA ARG A 162 3.53 9.68 1.64
C ARG A 162 4.86 10.30 1.25
N PHE A 163 5.56 9.65 0.35
CA PHE A 163 6.64 10.23 -0.45
C PHE A 163 6.07 10.65 -1.81
N GLU A 164 6.44 11.82 -2.27
CA GLU A 164 6.19 12.32 -3.64
C GLU A 164 7.53 12.62 -4.29
N GLY A 165 7.79 11.99 -5.44
CA GLY A 165 8.96 12.23 -6.27
C GLY A 165 8.89 13.58 -6.98
N LYS A 166 10.06 14.13 -7.32
CA LYS A 166 10.20 15.37 -8.12
C LYS A 166 10.57 15.05 -9.56
#